data_217a5aa5af193ad564a3de0c086854a8
#
_entry.id   217a5aa5af193ad564a3de0c086854a8
#
_cell.length_a   1.000
_cell.length_b   1.000
_cell.length_c   1.000
_cell.angle_alpha   90.00
_cell.angle_beta   90.00
_cell.angle_gamma   90.00
#
_symmetry.space_group_name_H-M   'P 1'
#
loop_
_entity.id
_entity.type
_entity.pdbx_description
1 polymer ?
#
loop_
_entity_poly.entity_id
_entity_poly.type
_entity_poly.pdbx_seq_one_letter_code
_entity_poly.pdbx_strand_id
1 'polypeptide(L)'
;MDPTTWSVWARNLPEHARNPIHTDEGGRAAGFDAALVAGVTVYAYLTRPIVEAWGEGWLRRGGAHVEFHAPVQAADRVDCVPVVVDGATEVRATVNGEVRARCTAWSTAPETTGLRGPLDQPLERRQVQLTGDWDGYGQRVGDDLALYPESGIVHPAVWPALANGFVHDHLAVGSWVHTRSRIRHHDIARVGDVATVDATVIDRFDTRSGTRAVLDVRVSVGGAPVATIEHEAIVVLHPSGPLPGPDDAES
;
A
#
# COMPACT_ATOMS: atom_id res chain seq x y z
N MET A 1 -15.12 17.44 -6.30
CA MET A 1 -16.21 16.65 -5.66
C MET A 1 -15.60 15.99 -4.45
N ASP A 2 -16.34 15.87 -3.35
CA ASP A 2 -15.85 15.19 -2.17
C ASP A 2 -16.00 13.67 -2.32
N PRO A 3 -15.06 12.86 -1.81
CA PRO A 3 -15.20 11.41 -1.80
C PRO A 3 -16.46 10.94 -1.06
N THR A 4 -17.06 9.86 -1.54
CA THR A 4 -18.27 9.26 -0.95
C THR A 4 -17.98 7.89 -0.37
N THR A 5 -18.80 7.43 0.57
CA THR A 5 -18.65 6.08 1.15
C THR A 5 -18.85 5.00 0.08
N TRP A 6 -17.97 4.02 0.10
CA TRP A 6 -18.02 2.86 -0.77
C TRP A 6 -17.74 1.58 0.01
N SER A 7 -18.34 0.46 -0.41
CA SER A 7 -18.21 -0.83 0.28
C SER A 7 -17.82 -1.93 -0.69
N VAL A 8 -17.03 -2.89 -0.20
CA VAL A 8 -16.55 -4.03 -0.98
C VAL A 8 -16.44 -5.29 -0.12
N TRP A 9 -16.59 -6.46 -0.73
CA TRP A 9 -16.22 -7.73 -0.11
C TRP A 9 -14.73 -8.00 -0.37
N ALA A 10 -13.95 -8.09 0.71
CA ALA A 10 -12.51 -8.23 0.65
C ALA A 10 -12.08 -9.56 0.00
N ARG A 11 -11.05 -9.50 -0.83
CA ARG A 11 -10.53 -10.64 -1.60
C ARG A 11 -9.02 -10.71 -1.51
N ASN A 12 -8.47 -11.91 -1.38
CA ASN A 12 -7.07 -12.18 -1.65
C ASN A 12 -6.88 -12.56 -3.12
N LEU A 13 -5.79 -12.07 -3.73
CA LEU A 13 -5.39 -12.48 -5.07
C LEU A 13 -4.32 -13.57 -4.98
N PRO A 14 -4.28 -14.53 -5.92
CA PRO A 14 -3.34 -15.66 -5.88
C PRO A 14 -1.86 -15.23 -5.80
N GLU A 15 -1.50 -14.14 -6.47
CA GLU A 15 -0.13 -13.60 -6.47
C GLU A 15 0.36 -13.16 -5.08
N HIS A 16 -0.54 -12.85 -4.15
CA HIS A 16 -0.18 -12.45 -2.79
C HIS A 16 0.30 -13.64 -1.94
N ALA A 17 0.00 -14.88 -2.33
CA ALA A 17 0.41 -16.10 -1.61
C ALA A 17 1.94 -16.29 -1.53
N ARG A 18 2.73 -15.49 -2.28
CA ARG A 18 4.20 -15.42 -2.12
C ARG A 18 4.60 -15.02 -0.70
N ASN A 19 3.82 -14.18 -0.02
CA ASN A 19 3.95 -13.95 1.41
C ASN A 19 3.00 -14.90 2.13
N PRO A 20 3.52 -15.87 2.93
CA PRO A 20 2.70 -16.90 3.57
C PRO A 20 1.53 -16.37 4.40
N ILE A 21 1.63 -15.16 4.95
CA ILE A 21 0.57 -14.55 5.78
C ILE A 21 -0.76 -14.38 5.02
N HIS A 22 -0.74 -14.42 3.70
CA HIS A 22 -1.91 -14.33 2.83
C HIS A 22 -2.51 -15.72 2.50
N THR A 23 -2.02 -16.76 3.16
CA THR A 23 -2.61 -18.11 3.16
C THR A 23 -3.16 -18.42 4.55
N ASP A 24 -4.17 -19.30 4.64
CA ASP A 24 -4.76 -19.68 5.94
C ASP A 24 -3.74 -20.33 6.86
N GLU A 25 -2.87 -21.18 6.33
CA GLU A 25 -1.81 -21.85 7.09
C GLU A 25 -0.78 -20.82 7.61
N GLY A 26 -0.28 -19.95 6.72
CA GLY A 26 0.71 -18.95 7.09
C GLY A 26 0.15 -17.85 7.99
N GLY A 27 -1.11 -17.44 7.80
CA GLY A 27 -1.80 -16.53 8.71
C GLY A 27 -1.87 -17.08 10.13
N ARG A 28 -2.31 -18.34 10.28
CA ARG A 28 -2.37 -19.00 11.60
C ARG A 28 -0.97 -19.20 12.21
N ALA A 29 0.02 -19.58 11.41
CA ALA A 29 1.41 -19.70 11.88
C ALA A 29 1.99 -18.35 12.36
N ALA A 30 1.50 -17.23 11.82
CA ALA A 30 1.87 -15.88 12.24
C ALA A 30 1.02 -15.33 13.41
N GLY A 31 0.08 -16.15 13.97
CA GLY A 31 -0.75 -15.78 15.11
C GLY A 31 -2.07 -15.10 14.77
N PHE A 32 -2.54 -15.17 13.53
CA PHE A 32 -3.85 -14.65 13.09
C PHE A 32 -4.87 -15.78 12.96
N ASP A 33 -6.17 -15.45 12.95
CA ASP A 33 -7.23 -16.45 12.86
C ASP A 33 -7.34 -17.09 11.46
N ALA A 34 -7.00 -16.33 10.40
CA ALA A 34 -7.05 -16.75 9.01
C ALA A 34 -6.08 -15.96 8.14
N ALA A 35 -6.09 -16.22 6.83
CA ALA A 35 -5.34 -15.45 5.84
C ALA A 35 -5.69 -13.96 5.90
N LEU A 36 -4.67 -13.10 5.88
CA LEU A 36 -4.85 -11.65 5.78
C LEU A 36 -5.00 -11.24 4.32
N VAL A 37 -5.86 -10.27 4.07
CA VAL A 37 -5.90 -9.57 2.77
C VAL A 37 -4.66 -8.68 2.66
N ALA A 38 -4.01 -8.71 1.50
CA ALA A 38 -2.79 -7.94 1.30
C ALA A 38 -3.01 -6.44 1.50
N GLY A 39 -2.06 -5.77 2.18
CA GLY A 39 -2.14 -4.34 2.44
C GLY A 39 -2.30 -3.50 1.16
N VAL A 40 -1.69 -3.92 0.04
CA VAL A 40 -1.87 -3.27 -1.27
C VAL A 40 -3.30 -3.36 -1.78
N THR A 41 -4.01 -4.44 -1.47
CA THR A 41 -5.44 -4.60 -1.80
C THR A 41 -6.31 -3.70 -0.92
N VAL A 42 -6.02 -3.63 0.38
CA VAL A 42 -6.72 -2.70 1.29
C VAL A 42 -6.45 -1.24 0.87
N TYR A 43 -5.22 -0.92 0.42
CA TYR A 43 -4.91 0.39 -0.14
C TYR A 43 -5.74 0.68 -1.42
N ALA A 44 -5.93 -0.32 -2.29
CA ALA A 44 -6.80 -0.16 -3.46
C ALA A 44 -8.24 0.20 -3.04
N TYR A 45 -8.79 -0.43 -2.01
CA TYR A 45 -10.11 -0.09 -1.48
C TYR A 45 -10.17 1.35 -0.97
N LEU A 46 -9.15 1.78 -0.23
CA LEU A 46 -9.08 3.13 0.34
C LEU A 46 -8.95 4.21 -0.73
N THR A 47 -8.28 3.91 -1.85
CA THR A 47 -8.09 4.89 -2.94
C THR A 47 -9.27 4.98 -3.89
N ARG A 48 -10.17 4.00 -3.92
CA ARG A 48 -11.32 3.99 -4.82
C ARG A 48 -12.21 5.24 -4.67
N PRO A 49 -12.68 5.63 -3.47
CA PRO A 49 -13.47 6.86 -3.31
C PRO A 49 -12.68 8.13 -3.63
N ILE A 50 -11.36 8.12 -3.42
CA ILE A 50 -10.48 9.25 -3.72
C ILE A 50 -10.40 9.47 -5.24
N VAL A 51 -10.14 8.38 -5.99
CA VAL A 51 -10.02 8.43 -7.45
C VAL A 51 -11.36 8.72 -8.10
N GLU A 52 -12.48 8.21 -7.58
CA GLU A 52 -13.81 8.57 -8.05
C GLU A 52 -14.06 10.09 -7.95
N ALA A 53 -13.63 10.71 -6.85
CA ALA A 53 -13.85 12.13 -6.61
C ALA A 53 -12.89 13.05 -7.34
N TRP A 54 -11.59 12.68 -7.42
CA TRP A 54 -10.51 13.55 -7.90
C TRP A 54 -9.90 13.11 -9.23
N GLY A 55 -10.25 11.93 -9.72
CA GLY A 55 -9.91 11.42 -11.04
C GLY A 55 -8.41 11.32 -11.31
N GLU A 56 -8.07 11.42 -12.59
CA GLU A 56 -6.71 11.37 -13.10
C GLU A 56 -5.81 12.48 -12.50
N GLY A 57 -6.40 13.61 -12.11
CA GLY A 57 -5.67 14.70 -11.47
C GLY A 57 -4.96 14.28 -10.19
N TRP A 58 -5.59 13.41 -9.39
CA TRP A 58 -4.97 12.85 -8.19
C TRP A 58 -3.85 11.86 -8.53
N LEU A 59 -4.05 11.02 -9.52
CA LEU A 59 -3.05 10.04 -9.99
C LEU A 59 -1.79 10.71 -10.56
N ARG A 60 -1.90 11.98 -11.02
CA ARG A 60 -0.76 12.75 -11.56
C ARG A 60 0.05 13.50 -10.52
N ARG A 61 -0.58 14.01 -9.46
CA ARG A 61 0.08 14.93 -8.53
C ARG A 61 -0.36 14.83 -7.08
N GLY A 62 -1.30 13.94 -6.81
CA GLY A 62 -1.80 13.70 -5.48
C GLY A 62 -0.82 12.90 -4.63
N GLY A 63 -1.25 12.60 -3.44
CA GLY A 63 -0.50 11.75 -2.53
C GLY A 63 -1.41 11.10 -1.49
N ALA A 64 -0.87 10.09 -0.84
CA ALA A 64 -1.55 9.35 0.20
C ALA A 64 -0.58 8.94 1.31
N HIS A 65 -1.07 8.92 2.54
CA HIS A 65 -0.42 8.25 3.66
C HIS A 65 -1.39 7.17 4.16
N VAL A 66 -1.03 5.92 3.98
CA VAL A 66 -1.82 4.78 4.43
C VAL A 66 -1.15 4.10 5.60
N GLU A 67 -1.95 3.75 6.62
CA GLU A 67 -1.55 3.05 7.84
C GLU A 67 -2.49 1.88 8.07
N PHE A 68 -1.92 0.71 8.40
CA PHE A 68 -2.68 -0.52 8.65
C PHE A 68 -2.64 -0.84 10.15
N HIS A 69 -3.80 -0.78 10.80
CA HIS A 69 -3.93 -0.93 12.25
C HIS A 69 -4.36 -2.33 12.68
N ALA A 70 -5.15 -3.00 11.85
CA ALA A 70 -5.65 -4.34 12.13
C ALA A 70 -5.89 -5.12 10.81
N PRO A 71 -5.89 -6.45 10.85
CA PRO A 71 -6.09 -7.27 9.67
C PRO A 71 -7.48 -7.10 9.08
N VAL A 72 -7.54 -7.16 7.74
CA VAL A 72 -8.74 -7.43 6.96
C VAL A 72 -8.61 -8.87 6.48
N GLN A 73 -9.65 -9.68 6.61
CA GLN A 73 -9.67 -11.07 6.16
C GLN A 73 -10.48 -11.23 4.87
N ALA A 74 -10.27 -12.32 4.16
CA ALA A 74 -11.06 -12.63 2.98
C ALA A 74 -12.55 -12.78 3.35
N ALA A 75 -13.42 -12.23 2.50
CA ALA A 75 -14.86 -12.14 2.70
C ALA A 75 -15.32 -11.18 3.83
N ASP A 76 -14.44 -10.39 4.45
CA ASP A 76 -14.88 -9.25 5.23
C ASP A 76 -15.62 -8.24 4.35
N ARG A 77 -16.69 -7.66 4.86
CA ARG A 77 -17.27 -6.48 4.24
C ARG A 77 -16.51 -5.26 4.75
N VAL A 78 -15.79 -4.62 3.83
CA VAL A 78 -15.01 -3.42 4.10
C VAL A 78 -15.82 -2.20 3.67
N ASP A 79 -16.09 -1.28 4.59
CA ASP A 79 -16.68 0.01 4.31
C ASP A 79 -15.57 1.07 4.31
N CYS A 80 -15.35 1.72 3.15
CA CYS A 80 -14.41 2.83 2.97
C CYS A 80 -15.14 4.14 3.21
N VAL A 81 -14.95 4.72 4.39
CA VAL A 81 -15.71 5.90 4.87
C VAL A 81 -14.81 7.14 4.84
N PRO A 82 -15.07 8.10 3.94
CA PRO A 82 -14.35 9.38 3.94
C PRO A 82 -14.77 10.25 5.14
N VAL A 83 -13.78 10.89 5.75
CA VAL A 83 -13.97 11.88 6.82
C VAL A 83 -13.00 13.04 6.59
N VAL A 84 -13.29 14.21 7.15
CA VAL A 84 -12.37 15.34 7.14
C VAL A 84 -11.71 15.41 8.52
N VAL A 85 -10.36 15.35 8.54
CA VAL A 85 -9.55 15.45 9.75
C VAL A 85 -8.52 16.55 9.52
N ASP A 86 -8.54 17.59 10.34
CA ASP A 86 -7.61 18.74 10.25
C ASP A 86 -7.52 19.37 8.85
N GLY A 87 -8.65 19.39 8.14
CA GLY A 87 -8.74 19.93 6.78
C GLY A 87 -8.21 19.03 5.66
N ALA A 88 -7.72 17.83 6.00
CA ALA A 88 -7.36 16.80 5.02
C ALA A 88 -8.50 15.77 4.85
N THR A 89 -8.53 15.13 3.70
CA THR A 89 -9.43 13.99 3.47
C THR A 89 -8.78 12.71 3.98
N GLU A 90 -9.41 12.04 4.92
CA GLU A 90 -9.04 10.71 5.38
C GLU A 90 -10.12 9.71 4.97
N VAL A 91 -9.74 8.58 4.37
CA VAL A 91 -10.62 7.44 4.12
C VAL A 91 -10.29 6.34 5.11
N ARG A 92 -11.30 5.87 5.83
CA ARG A 92 -11.17 4.77 6.82
C ARG A 92 -11.74 3.49 6.24
N ALA A 93 -10.94 2.43 6.19
CA ALA A 93 -11.43 1.09 5.94
C ALA A 93 -11.92 0.49 7.26
N THR A 94 -13.21 0.18 7.36
CA THR A 94 -13.81 -0.39 8.56
C THR A 94 -14.42 -1.77 8.26
N VAL A 95 -14.33 -2.66 9.24
CA VAL A 95 -15.01 -3.97 9.25
C VAL A 95 -15.82 -4.05 10.53
N ASN A 96 -17.14 -4.26 10.43
CA ASN A 96 -18.07 -4.26 11.57
C ASN A 96 -17.97 -2.98 12.43
N GLY A 97 -17.68 -1.83 11.81
CA GLY A 97 -17.54 -0.53 12.48
C GLY A 97 -16.16 -0.28 13.10
N GLU A 98 -15.27 -1.25 13.12
CA GLU A 98 -13.90 -1.10 13.61
C GLU A 98 -12.95 -0.68 12.51
N VAL A 99 -12.10 0.33 12.76
CA VAL A 99 -11.11 0.82 11.80
C VAL A 99 -9.98 -0.21 11.66
N ARG A 100 -9.76 -0.67 10.42
CA ARG A 100 -8.68 -1.58 10.05
C ARG A 100 -7.49 -0.85 9.42
N ALA A 101 -7.76 0.19 8.64
CA ALA A 101 -6.74 1.02 8.01
C ALA A 101 -7.25 2.43 7.80
N ARG A 102 -6.32 3.38 7.66
CA ARG A 102 -6.59 4.79 7.35
C ARG A 102 -5.74 5.22 6.16
N CYS A 103 -6.29 6.09 5.34
CA CYS A 103 -5.58 6.70 4.22
C CYS A 103 -5.87 8.20 4.22
N THR A 104 -4.92 9.01 4.67
CA THR A 104 -4.97 10.46 4.48
C THR A 104 -4.54 10.78 3.07
N ALA A 105 -5.37 11.51 2.32
CA ALA A 105 -5.12 11.85 0.93
C ALA A 105 -5.07 13.36 0.70
N TRP A 106 -4.21 13.76 -0.23
CA TRP A 106 -4.04 15.13 -0.69
C TRP A 106 -4.23 15.22 -2.20
N SER A 107 -5.04 16.15 -2.69
CA SER A 107 -5.25 16.37 -4.13
C SER A 107 -3.98 16.84 -4.83
N THR A 108 -3.09 17.49 -4.08
CA THR A 108 -1.70 17.78 -4.45
C THR A 108 -0.82 17.35 -3.30
N ALA A 109 0.11 16.44 -3.55
CA ALA A 109 1.00 15.94 -2.51
C ALA A 109 1.85 17.09 -1.95
N PRO A 110 2.01 17.18 -0.62
CA PRO A 110 2.92 18.15 -0.03
C PRO A 110 4.34 17.90 -0.53
N GLU A 111 5.11 18.98 -0.68
CA GLU A 111 6.53 18.85 -0.98
C GLU A 111 7.24 18.21 0.23
N THR A 112 7.84 17.07 0.00
CA THR A 112 8.73 16.44 0.98
C THR A 112 10.16 16.58 0.48
N THR A 113 11.03 17.13 1.31
CA THR A 113 12.48 16.93 1.14
C THR A 113 12.75 15.44 1.17
N GLY A 114 13.65 14.96 0.30
CA GLY A 114 13.91 13.52 0.13
C GLY A 114 14.06 12.79 1.46
N LEU A 115 13.50 11.60 1.51
CA LEU A 115 13.49 10.76 2.69
C LEU A 115 14.93 10.47 3.13
N ARG A 116 15.20 10.69 4.39
CA ARG A 116 16.50 10.42 5.00
C ARG A 116 16.28 9.63 6.28
N GLY A 117 17.15 8.67 6.51
CA GLY A 117 17.18 7.89 7.73
C GLY A 117 18.63 7.65 8.16
N PRO A 118 18.84 6.89 9.24
CA PRO A 118 20.16 6.55 9.74
C PRO A 118 20.93 5.59 8.82
N LEU A 119 20.24 4.97 7.85
CA LEU A 119 20.83 4.03 6.88
C LEU A 119 20.79 4.61 5.47
N ASP A 120 21.71 4.13 4.62
CA ASP A 120 21.76 4.37 3.18
C ASP A 120 22.24 3.08 2.51
N GLN A 121 21.33 2.10 2.41
CA GLN A 121 21.62 0.76 1.85
C GLN A 121 20.82 0.58 0.56
N PRO A 122 21.39 0.92 -0.61
CA PRO A 122 20.70 0.73 -1.88
C PRO A 122 20.52 -0.77 -2.17
N LEU A 123 19.37 -1.11 -2.71
CA LEU A 123 19.05 -2.44 -3.22
C LEU A 123 19.23 -2.48 -4.73
N GLU A 124 19.30 -3.68 -5.30
CA GLU A 124 19.46 -3.85 -6.74
C GLU A 124 18.29 -3.20 -7.49
N ARG A 125 18.62 -2.29 -8.43
CA ARG A 125 17.66 -1.64 -9.32
C ARG A 125 16.88 -2.67 -10.13
N ARG A 126 15.58 -2.43 -10.32
CA ARG A 126 14.70 -3.30 -11.12
C ARG A 126 14.10 -2.56 -12.30
N GLN A 127 13.89 -3.31 -13.38
CA GLN A 127 13.00 -2.91 -14.46
C GLN A 127 11.76 -3.82 -14.42
N VAL A 128 10.58 -3.23 -14.43
CA VAL A 128 9.31 -3.93 -14.31
C VAL A 128 8.40 -3.51 -15.45
N GLN A 129 8.00 -4.50 -16.28
CA GLN A 129 6.99 -4.28 -17.30
C GLN A 129 5.62 -4.08 -16.62
N LEU A 130 4.98 -2.95 -16.85
CA LEU A 130 3.63 -2.69 -16.37
C LEU A 130 2.63 -3.36 -17.31
N THR A 131 2.07 -4.48 -16.87
CA THR A 131 1.16 -5.33 -17.65
C THR A 131 -0.30 -4.95 -17.43
N GLY A 132 -1.21 -5.52 -18.24
CA GLY A 132 -2.66 -5.39 -18.10
C GLY A 132 -3.23 -5.91 -16.76
N ASP A 133 -2.43 -6.60 -15.95
CA ASP A 133 -2.83 -6.94 -14.58
C ASP A 133 -2.97 -5.71 -13.68
N TRP A 134 -2.34 -4.58 -14.02
CA TRP A 134 -2.35 -3.39 -13.21
C TRP A 134 -3.45 -2.40 -13.56
N ASP A 135 -3.91 -2.29 -14.80
CA ASP A 135 -5.13 -1.52 -15.11
C ASP A 135 -6.39 -2.31 -14.73
N GLY A 136 -6.35 -3.65 -14.83
CA GLY A 136 -7.38 -4.56 -14.36
C GLY A 136 -7.34 -4.87 -12.86
N TYR A 137 -6.35 -4.36 -12.10
CA TYR A 137 -6.18 -4.70 -10.68
C TYR A 137 -7.43 -4.36 -9.86
N GLY A 138 -7.99 -3.18 -10.06
CA GLY A 138 -9.21 -2.75 -9.37
C GLY A 138 -10.35 -3.74 -9.55
N GLN A 139 -10.65 -4.16 -10.79
CA GLN A 139 -11.73 -5.11 -11.09
C GLN A 139 -11.52 -6.46 -10.38
N ARG A 140 -10.28 -6.94 -10.33
CA ARG A 140 -9.96 -8.21 -9.65
C ARG A 140 -10.21 -8.15 -8.14
N VAL A 141 -10.05 -7.00 -7.52
CA VAL A 141 -10.28 -6.79 -6.09
C VAL A 141 -11.66 -6.20 -5.76
N GLY A 142 -12.46 -5.86 -6.77
CA GLY A 142 -13.85 -5.41 -6.62
C GLY A 142 -14.05 -3.91 -6.78
N ASP A 143 -13.01 -3.15 -7.16
CA ASP A 143 -13.15 -1.76 -7.61
C ASP A 143 -13.65 -1.75 -9.07
N ASP A 144 -14.75 -1.08 -9.31
CA ASP A 144 -15.45 -1.03 -10.60
C ASP A 144 -15.20 0.28 -11.39
N LEU A 145 -14.21 1.08 -11.00
CA LEU A 145 -13.87 2.30 -11.72
C LEU A 145 -13.39 2.00 -13.14
N ALA A 146 -14.15 2.49 -14.13
CA ALA A 146 -13.84 2.33 -15.54
C ALA A 146 -12.58 3.12 -15.98
N LEU A 147 -12.17 4.12 -15.19
CA LEU A 147 -11.02 4.99 -15.48
C LEU A 147 -9.76 4.20 -15.88
N TYR A 148 -9.43 3.14 -15.13
CA TYR A 148 -8.19 2.39 -15.35
C TYR A 148 -8.21 1.63 -16.69
N PRO A 149 -9.15 0.70 -16.94
CA PRO A 149 -9.17 -0.06 -18.18
C PRO A 149 -9.47 0.80 -19.42
N GLU A 150 -10.30 1.84 -19.29
CA GLU A 150 -10.63 2.73 -20.43
C GLU A 150 -9.45 3.59 -20.89
N SER A 151 -8.57 4.00 -19.95
CA SER A 151 -7.43 4.85 -20.24
C SER A 151 -6.10 4.11 -20.29
N GLY A 152 -6.06 2.82 -19.92
CA GLY A 152 -4.84 2.03 -19.78
C GLY A 152 -3.91 2.53 -18.65
N ILE A 153 -4.44 3.32 -17.72
CA ILE A 153 -3.67 3.81 -16.55
C ILE A 153 -3.53 2.67 -15.56
N VAL A 154 -2.32 2.45 -15.06
CA VAL A 154 -2.09 1.45 -14.02
C VAL A 154 -2.71 1.90 -12.69
N HIS A 155 -3.31 0.96 -11.97
CA HIS A 155 -3.92 1.22 -10.67
C HIS A 155 -2.87 1.68 -9.63
N PRO A 156 -3.16 2.68 -8.76
CA PRO A 156 -2.17 3.23 -7.81
C PRO A 156 -1.64 2.21 -6.79
N ALA A 157 -2.32 1.07 -6.61
CA ALA A 157 -1.81 -0.03 -5.78
C ALA A 157 -0.51 -0.66 -6.33
N VAL A 158 -0.14 -0.40 -7.59
CA VAL A 158 1.13 -0.85 -8.18
C VAL A 158 2.32 -0.31 -7.38
N TRP A 159 2.25 0.93 -6.89
CA TRP A 159 3.38 1.57 -6.22
C TRP A 159 3.79 0.86 -4.92
N PRO A 160 2.90 0.66 -3.93
CA PRO A 160 3.25 -0.12 -2.75
C PRO A 160 3.48 -1.61 -3.08
N ALA A 161 2.90 -2.17 -4.16
CA ALA A 161 3.21 -3.53 -4.57
C ALA A 161 4.66 -3.68 -5.07
N LEU A 162 5.20 -2.69 -5.79
CA LEU A 162 6.61 -2.67 -6.19
C LEU A 162 7.53 -2.60 -4.97
N ALA A 163 7.19 -1.78 -3.97
CA ALA A 163 7.93 -1.72 -2.70
C ALA A 163 7.87 -3.06 -1.94
N ASN A 164 6.70 -3.70 -1.87
CA ASN A 164 6.53 -5.04 -1.30
C ASN A 164 7.43 -6.09 -1.96
N GLY A 165 7.68 -5.97 -3.26
CA GLY A 165 8.61 -6.84 -3.99
C GLY A 165 10.02 -6.78 -3.42
N PHE A 166 10.53 -5.58 -3.09
CA PHE A 166 11.85 -5.42 -2.45
C PHE A 166 11.87 -5.98 -1.02
N VAL A 167 10.81 -5.74 -0.25
CA VAL A 167 10.68 -6.32 1.10
C VAL A 167 10.75 -7.84 1.03
N HIS A 168 9.95 -8.45 0.17
CA HIS A 168 9.88 -9.90 0.02
C HIS A 168 11.23 -10.52 -0.39
N ASP A 169 11.90 -9.92 -1.36
CA ASP A 169 13.07 -10.55 -2.00
C ASP A 169 14.39 -10.27 -1.25
N HIS A 170 14.46 -9.20 -0.43
CA HIS A 170 15.72 -8.76 0.17
C HIS A 170 15.69 -8.64 1.70
N LEU A 171 14.54 -8.47 2.33
CA LEU A 171 14.48 -8.07 3.73
C LEU A 171 13.70 -9.04 4.62
N ALA A 172 12.65 -9.65 4.09
CA ALA A 172 11.73 -10.49 4.87
C ALA A 172 12.34 -11.85 5.20
N VAL A 173 12.07 -12.31 6.42
CA VAL A 173 12.34 -13.69 6.87
C VAL A 173 11.01 -14.36 7.21
N GLY A 174 10.51 -15.18 6.30
CA GLY A 174 9.19 -15.82 6.43
C GLY A 174 8.03 -14.85 6.15
N SER A 175 6.98 -14.93 6.98
CA SER A 175 5.86 -13.99 6.91
C SER A 175 6.26 -12.59 7.34
N TRP A 176 5.72 -11.59 6.64
CA TRP A 176 6.00 -10.18 6.91
C TRP A 176 4.73 -9.34 6.75
N VAL A 177 4.70 -8.14 7.30
CA VAL A 177 3.51 -7.28 7.31
C VAL A 177 3.85 -5.89 6.82
N HIS A 178 3.13 -5.41 5.80
CA HIS A 178 3.11 -4.02 5.39
C HIS A 178 2.39 -3.20 6.46
N THR A 179 3.05 -2.21 7.06
CA THR A 179 2.51 -1.42 8.17
C THR A 179 2.04 -0.04 7.75
N ARG A 180 2.79 0.63 6.86
CA ARG A 180 2.40 1.93 6.33
C ARG A 180 3.12 2.25 5.02
N SER A 181 2.54 3.17 4.24
CA SER A 181 3.23 3.82 3.12
C SER A 181 2.81 5.27 2.99
N ARG A 182 3.76 6.11 2.65
CA ARG A 182 3.50 7.47 2.16
C ARG A 182 3.86 7.51 0.68
N ILE A 183 2.86 7.75 -0.16
CA ILE A 183 2.98 7.73 -1.62
C ILE A 183 2.79 9.15 -2.15
N ARG A 184 3.68 9.59 -3.02
CA ARG A 184 3.54 10.80 -3.81
C ARG A 184 3.51 10.43 -5.28
N HIS A 185 2.47 10.87 -5.97
CA HIS A 185 2.36 10.76 -7.42
C HIS A 185 3.05 11.96 -8.08
N HIS A 186 3.78 11.70 -9.16
CA HIS A 186 4.42 12.74 -9.98
C HIS A 186 3.86 12.78 -11.40
N ASP A 187 3.44 11.61 -11.90
CA ASP A 187 2.67 11.44 -13.13
C ASP A 187 2.01 10.08 -13.15
N ILE A 188 1.19 9.82 -14.16
CA ILE A 188 0.59 8.52 -14.43
C ILE A 188 1.60 7.64 -15.17
N ALA A 189 1.44 6.31 -14.99
CA ALA A 189 2.03 5.32 -15.86
C ALA A 189 0.92 4.48 -16.51
N ARG A 190 1.24 3.87 -17.65
CA ARG A 190 0.28 3.12 -18.44
C ARG A 190 0.72 1.67 -18.64
N VAL A 191 -0.23 0.84 -18.99
CA VAL A 191 0.06 -0.51 -19.46
C VAL A 191 0.96 -0.43 -20.70
N GLY A 192 2.02 -1.23 -20.69
CA GLY A 192 3.06 -1.21 -21.73
C GLY A 192 4.31 -0.43 -21.34
N ASP A 193 4.25 0.44 -20.34
CA ASP A 193 5.44 1.13 -19.85
C ASP A 193 6.40 0.16 -19.14
N VAL A 194 7.70 0.50 -19.17
CA VAL A 194 8.72 -0.15 -18.36
C VAL A 194 9.10 0.80 -17.22
N ALA A 195 8.72 0.42 -16.02
CA ALA A 195 9.09 1.15 -14.82
C ALA A 195 10.51 0.77 -14.38
N THR A 196 11.35 1.78 -14.16
CA THR A 196 12.62 1.63 -13.43
C THR A 196 12.37 1.94 -11.96
N VAL A 197 12.75 1.01 -11.09
CA VAL A 197 12.49 1.11 -9.65
C VAL A 197 13.82 1.04 -8.90
N ASP A 198 14.12 2.11 -8.18
CA ASP A 198 15.23 2.21 -7.24
C ASP A 198 14.68 2.12 -5.82
N ALA A 199 15.31 1.33 -4.95
CA ALA A 199 14.95 1.22 -3.55
C ALA A 199 16.19 1.31 -2.66
N THR A 200 16.07 2.03 -1.55
CA THR A 200 17.11 2.17 -0.53
C THR A 200 16.51 1.90 0.83
N VAL A 201 17.13 1.03 1.63
CA VAL A 201 16.76 0.88 3.04
C VAL A 201 17.34 2.09 3.79
N ILE A 202 16.44 2.91 4.34
CA ILE A 202 16.80 4.15 5.03
C ILE A 202 16.73 4.03 6.55
N ASP A 203 16.01 3.02 7.07
CA ASP A 203 15.94 2.74 8.50
C ASP A 203 15.65 1.26 8.76
N ARG A 204 16.11 0.77 9.93
CA ARG A 204 15.80 -0.56 10.44
C ARG A 204 15.86 -0.55 11.96
N PHE A 205 14.78 -0.93 12.62
CA PHE A 205 14.65 -0.87 14.06
C PHE A 205 13.74 -1.97 14.62
N ASP A 206 13.95 -2.31 15.89
CA ASP A 206 13.15 -3.30 16.58
C ASP A 206 11.97 -2.65 17.29
N THR A 207 10.84 -3.33 17.26
CA THR A 207 9.63 -3.00 17.99
C THR A 207 9.12 -4.24 18.72
N ARG A 208 8.12 -4.07 19.57
CA ARG A 208 7.48 -5.21 20.27
C ARG A 208 6.94 -6.27 19.31
N SER A 209 6.41 -5.86 18.15
CA SER A 209 5.81 -6.74 17.15
C SER A 209 6.83 -7.38 16.21
N GLY A 210 8.06 -6.87 16.16
CA GLY A 210 9.10 -7.38 15.28
C GLY A 210 10.09 -6.34 14.81
N THR A 211 11.02 -6.75 13.95
CA THR A 211 11.96 -5.85 13.28
C THR A 211 11.28 -5.18 12.11
N ARG A 212 11.29 -3.85 12.07
CA ARG A 212 10.80 -3.03 10.95
C ARG A 212 11.93 -2.58 10.05
N ALA A 213 11.62 -2.41 8.77
CA ALA A 213 12.47 -1.75 7.80
C ALA A 213 11.69 -0.65 7.08
N VAL A 214 12.35 0.47 6.81
CA VAL A 214 11.80 1.59 6.04
C VAL A 214 12.59 1.75 4.75
N LEU A 215 11.89 1.81 3.62
CA LEU A 215 12.47 1.99 2.29
C LEU A 215 12.08 3.35 1.70
N ASP A 216 13.04 4.02 1.07
CA ASP A 216 12.80 5.06 0.05
C ASP A 216 12.75 4.35 -1.32
N VAL A 217 11.59 4.37 -1.96
CA VAL A 217 11.39 3.75 -3.28
C VAL A 217 11.02 4.81 -4.29
N ARG A 218 11.76 4.83 -5.41
CA ARG A 218 11.57 5.79 -6.49
C ARG A 218 11.26 5.06 -7.78
N VAL A 219 10.18 5.47 -8.43
CA VAL A 219 9.71 4.85 -9.67
C VAL A 219 9.75 5.90 -10.78
N SER A 220 10.35 5.52 -11.91
CA SER A 220 10.41 6.33 -13.12
C SER A 220 10.04 5.52 -14.36
N VAL A 221 9.49 6.22 -15.37
CA VAL A 221 9.20 5.66 -16.70
C VAL A 221 9.89 6.56 -17.73
N GLY A 222 10.71 5.98 -18.61
CA GLY A 222 11.48 6.76 -19.57
C GLY A 222 12.42 7.80 -18.94
N GLY A 223 12.82 7.61 -17.68
CA GLY A 223 13.65 8.54 -16.91
C GLY A 223 12.86 9.65 -16.18
N ALA A 224 11.55 9.82 -16.46
CA ALA A 224 10.70 10.76 -15.75
C ALA A 224 10.13 10.13 -14.47
N PRO A 225 10.11 10.83 -13.31
CA PRO A 225 9.54 10.30 -12.09
C PRO A 225 8.02 10.13 -12.22
N VAL A 226 7.49 9.00 -11.75
CA VAL A 226 6.04 8.73 -11.70
C VAL A 226 5.53 8.55 -10.27
N ALA A 227 6.35 7.99 -9.37
CA ALA A 227 6.00 7.90 -7.95
C ALA A 227 7.22 7.89 -7.04
N THR A 228 7.06 8.38 -5.82
CA THR A 228 7.98 8.12 -4.69
C THR A 228 7.20 7.56 -3.53
N ILE A 229 7.80 6.57 -2.84
CA ILE A 229 7.14 5.83 -1.76
C ILE A 229 8.10 5.73 -0.57
N GLU A 230 7.69 6.23 0.59
CA GLU A 230 8.21 5.76 1.87
C GLU A 230 7.41 4.54 2.26
N HIS A 231 8.08 3.41 2.44
CA HIS A 231 7.41 2.14 2.68
C HIS A 231 7.96 1.48 3.92
N GLU A 232 7.10 1.15 4.88
CA GLU A 232 7.47 0.46 6.10
C GLU A 232 6.82 -0.91 6.19
N ALA A 233 7.62 -1.91 6.59
CA ALA A 233 7.13 -3.27 6.82
C ALA A 233 7.81 -3.89 8.04
N ILE A 234 7.09 -4.76 8.77
CA ILE A 234 7.69 -5.69 9.72
C ILE A 234 8.28 -6.83 8.89
N VAL A 235 9.60 -6.92 8.85
CA VAL A 235 10.35 -7.87 8.01
C VAL A 235 10.72 -9.16 8.76
N VAL A 236 10.68 -9.12 10.11
CA VAL A 236 10.83 -10.28 11.00
C VAL A 236 9.75 -10.17 12.07
N LEU A 237 8.79 -11.10 12.08
CA LEU A 237 7.75 -11.13 13.10
C LEU A 237 8.28 -11.78 14.40
N HIS A 238 7.93 -11.20 15.54
CA HIS A 238 8.20 -11.80 16.84
C HIS A 238 7.04 -12.73 17.24
N PRO A 239 7.31 -13.97 17.72
CA PRO A 239 6.28 -15.03 17.91
C PRO A 239 5.19 -14.72 18.94
N SER A 240 5.24 -13.60 19.67
CA SER A 240 4.35 -13.31 20.80
C SER A 240 3.88 -11.88 20.91
N GLY A 241 4.06 -11.05 19.88
CA GLY A 241 3.62 -9.66 19.91
C GLY A 241 2.21 -9.50 19.32
N PRO A 242 1.27 -8.78 19.98
CA PRO A 242 0.08 -8.29 19.29
C PRO A 242 0.52 -7.38 18.13
N LEU A 243 -0.31 -7.32 17.08
CA LEU A 243 -0.13 -6.31 16.04
C LEU A 243 -0.01 -4.92 16.66
N PRO A 244 0.84 -4.02 16.11
CA PRO A 244 0.98 -2.68 16.62
C PRO A 244 -0.38 -1.99 16.64
N GLY A 245 -0.79 -1.55 17.81
CA GLY A 245 -1.87 -0.57 17.93
C GLY A 245 -1.39 0.81 17.46
N PRO A 246 -2.31 1.76 17.23
CA PRO A 246 -1.97 3.11 16.78
C PRO A 246 -1.04 3.86 17.74
N ASP A 247 -0.88 3.42 18.98
CA ASP A 247 -0.10 4.07 20.03
C ASP A 247 1.38 3.65 20.07
N ASP A 248 1.83 2.68 19.28
CA ASP A 248 3.23 2.22 19.27
C ASP A 248 4.17 3.13 18.43
N ALA A 249 3.67 4.24 17.89
CA ALA A 249 4.42 5.15 17.03
C ALA A 249 5.08 6.33 17.81
N GLU A 250 4.81 6.46 19.11
CA GLU A 250 5.37 7.54 19.95
C GLU A 250 6.14 6.96 21.15
N SER A 251 7.33 6.45 20.90
CA SER A 251 8.33 6.20 21.97
C SER A 251 9.74 6.32 21.42
#